data_b7a4ad0c3baadbda72b78594715e12a7
#
_entry.id   b7a4ad0c3baadbda72b78594715e12a7
#
_cell.length_a   1.000
_cell.length_b   1.000
_cell.length_c   1.000
_cell.angle_alpha   90.00
_cell.angle_beta   90.00
_cell.angle_gamma   90.00
#
_symmetry.space_group_name_H-M   'P 1'
#
loop_
_entity.id
_entity.type
_entity.pdbx_description
1 polymer ?
#
loop_
_entity_poly.entity_id
_entity_poly.type
_entity_poly.pdbx_seq_one_letter_code
_entity_poly.pdbx_strand_id
1 'polypeptide(L)'
;MTQASTYPEIEISKANPIVVAMSGGVDSSVAAALMKNQSSNIIGITLKLYDEKKIKNSKTCCAGADILDAKKIANTITIPHYVLDYEEIFRKNVIEPFINEYQEGRTPIPCINCNEKVKFLDLIEFSKKIGASSLVTGHYIKKLNIDGEWGLYVPEDEDRDQSYFLFSINKKDLDFLDFPLGEYSKKEIRKIAKDMSFHLHDKVDSQDICFVPN
;
A
#
# COMPACT_ATOMS: atom_id res chain seq x y z
N MET A 1 -5.82 14.55 -21.99
CA MET A 1 -4.38 14.37 -22.28
C MET A 1 -3.73 13.93 -20.98
N THR A 2 -3.50 12.65 -20.81
CA THR A 2 -2.78 12.05 -19.68
C THR A 2 -1.34 12.51 -19.77
N GLN A 3 -0.90 13.34 -18.81
CA GLN A 3 0.53 13.62 -18.64
C GLN A 3 1.22 12.27 -18.40
N ALA A 4 2.15 11.92 -19.25
CA ALA A 4 3.03 10.79 -19.05
C ALA A 4 3.79 11.02 -17.73
N SER A 5 3.42 10.32 -16.67
CA SER A 5 4.23 10.28 -15.46
C SER A 5 5.54 9.62 -15.85
N THR A 6 6.64 10.37 -15.79
CA THR A 6 7.98 9.81 -15.94
C THR A 6 8.29 9.02 -14.68
N TYR A 7 7.96 7.73 -14.71
CA TYR A 7 8.38 6.82 -13.65
C TYR A 7 9.90 6.70 -13.63
N PRO A 8 10.54 6.64 -12.45
CA PRO A 8 11.98 6.40 -12.37
C PRO A 8 12.33 5.06 -13.01
N GLU A 9 13.46 5.01 -13.70
CA GLU A 9 14.01 3.75 -14.19
C GLU A 9 14.44 2.90 -12.98
N ILE A 10 13.83 1.73 -12.84
CA ILE A 10 14.19 0.74 -11.83
C ILE A 10 14.90 -0.41 -12.52
N GLU A 11 16.15 -0.66 -12.14
CA GLU A 11 16.86 -1.86 -12.57
C GLU A 11 16.28 -3.09 -11.86
N ILE A 12 15.55 -3.90 -12.59
CA ILE A 12 14.99 -5.15 -12.09
C ILE A 12 15.91 -6.30 -12.49
N SER A 13 16.51 -6.93 -11.49
CA SER A 13 17.48 -8.00 -11.70
C SER A 13 16.88 -9.30 -12.24
N LYS A 14 15.55 -9.49 -12.12
CA LYS A 14 14.84 -10.69 -12.57
C LYS A 14 13.52 -10.30 -13.24
N ALA A 15 13.17 -11.01 -14.33
CA ALA A 15 11.88 -10.84 -14.99
C ALA A 15 10.70 -11.26 -14.08
N ASN A 16 9.55 -10.63 -14.26
CA ASN A 16 8.30 -10.92 -13.56
C ASN A 16 8.38 -10.86 -12.02
N PRO A 17 8.86 -9.77 -11.40
CA PRO A 17 8.85 -9.65 -9.94
C PRO A 17 7.43 -9.56 -9.39
N ILE A 18 7.26 -9.98 -8.14
CA ILE A 18 6.10 -9.59 -7.32
C ILE A 18 6.42 -8.23 -6.69
N VAL A 19 5.55 -7.26 -6.90
CA VAL A 19 5.64 -5.95 -6.26
C VAL A 19 4.87 -5.96 -4.96
N VAL A 20 5.49 -5.56 -3.86
CA VAL A 20 4.79 -5.38 -2.57
C VAL A 20 4.78 -3.91 -2.19
N ALA A 21 3.58 -3.35 -2.04
CA ALA A 21 3.42 -1.98 -1.54
C ALA A 21 3.71 -1.94 -0.04
N MET A 22 4.77 -1.25 0.35
CA MET A 22 5.26 -1.15 1.73
C MET A 22 5.05 0.26 2.26
N SER A 23 4.17 0.42 3.25
CA SER A 23 3.87 1.72 3.88
C SER A 23 4.72 2.02 5.12
N GLY A 24 5.59 1.10 5.56
CA GLY A 24 6.31 1.22 6.84
C GLY A 24 5.46 0.85 8.06
N GLY A 25 4.26 0.33 7.88
CA GLY A 25 3.41 -0.26 8.91
C GLY A 25 3.64 -1.75 9.07
N VAL A 26 3.10 -2.31 10.18
CA VAL A 26 3.20 -3.75 10.50
C VAL A 26 2.62 -4.61 9.38
N ASP A 27 1.44 -4.25 8.90
CA ASP A 27 0.66 -5.05 7.96
C ASP A 27 1.39 -5.23 6.62
N SER A 28 1.81 -4.13 6.00
CA SER A 28 2.56 -4.19 4.73
C SER A 28 3.91 -4.90 4.87
N SER A 29 4.52 -4.83 6.06
CA SER A 29 5.78 -5.53 6.36
C SER A 29 5.59 -7.04 6.47
N VAL A 30 4.51 -7.47 7.12
CA VAL A 30 4.18 -8.90 7.22
C VAL A 30 3.73 -9.43 5.85
N ALA A 31 2.94 -8.65 5.09
CA ALA A 31 2.58 -9.02 3.72
C ALA A 31 3.83 -9.29 2.86
N ALA A 32 4.85 -8.40 2.94
CA ALA A 32 6.12 -8.61 2.24
C ALA A 32 6.84 -9.88 2.68
N ALA A 33 6.86 -10.18 3.97
CA ALA A 33 7.50 -11.37 4.52
C ALA A 33 6.77 -12.66 4.12
N LEU A 34 5.44 -12.68 4.15
CA LEU A 34 4.65 -13.81 3.69
C LEU A 34 4.90 -14.11 2.22
N MET A 35 4.95 -13.08 1.38
CA MET A 35 5.26 -13.24 -0.04
C MET A 35 6.70 -13.71 -0.26
N LYS A 36 7.65 -13.24 0.56
CA LYS A 36 9.05 -13.69 0.49
C LYS A 36 9.20 -15.19 0.75
N ASN A 37 8.37 -15.75 1.62
CA ASN A 37 8.35 -17.19 1.86
C ASN A 37 7.80 -17.99 0.67
N GLN A 38 6.98 -17.36 -0.18
CA GLN A 38 6.39 -18.00 -1.37
C GLN A 38 7.23 -17.82 -2.63
N SER A 39 7.98 -16.71 -2.74
CA SER A 39 8.77 -16.37 -3.92
C SER A 39 10.10 -15.70 -3.55
N SER A 40 11.14 -16.02 -4.32
CA SER A 40 12.44 -15.32 -4.21
C SER A 40 12.51 -14.04 -5.04
N ASN A 41 11.53 -13.77 -5.91
CA ASN A 41 11.55 -12.66 -6.85
C ASN A 41 10.56 -11.56 -6.42
N ILE A 42 10.89 -10.86 -5.36
CA ILE A 42 10.04 -9.82 -4.76
C ILE A 42 10.79 -8.51 -4.69
N ILE A 43 10.09 -7.43 -4.94
CA ILE A 43 10.56 -6.06 -4.71
C ILE A 43 9.57 -5.30 -3.83
N GLY A 44 10.08 -4.53 -2.88
CA GLY A 44 9.29 -3.61 -2.06
C GLY A 44 9.22 -2.23 -2.70
N ILE A 45 8.04 -1.60 -2.70
CA ILE A 45 7.86 -0.23 -3.16
C ILE A 45 7.15 0.59 -2.09
N THR A 46 7.73 1.74 -1.76
CA THR A 46 7.10 2.74 -0.90
C THR A 46 6.81 4.00 -1.71
N LEU A 47 5.59 4.52 -1.61
CA LEU A 47 5.21 5.79 -2.20
C LEU A 47 5.50 6.92 -1.21
N LYS A 48 6.33 7.89 -1.60
CA LYS A 48 6.51 9.13 -0.86
C LYS A 48 5.39 10.10 -1.24
N LEU A 49 4.40 10.25 -0.35
CA LEU A 49 3.17 10.98 -0.64
C LEU A 49 3.24 12.47 -0.32
N TYR A 50 4.12 12.88 0.59
CA TYR A 50 4.33 14.29 0.99
C TYR A 50 5.68 14.50 1.66
N ASP A 51 6.10 15.78 1.74
CA ASP A 51 7.34 16.20 2.40
C ASP A 51 7.08 16.53 3.88
N GLU A 52 7.72 15.80 4.80
CA GLU A 52 7.62 16.02 6.25
C GLU A 52 8.00 17.44 6.69
N LYS A 53 8.93 18.07 5.98
CA LYS A 53 9.37 19.43 6.31
C LYS A 53 8.28 20.48 6.18
N LYS A 54 7.23 20.17 5.38
CA LYS A 54 6.08 21.04 5.16
C LYS A 54 4.94 20.83 6.16
N ILE A 55 4.94 19.70 6.88
CA ILE A 55 3.88 19.34 7.84
C ILE A 55 4.52 19.22 9.23
N LYS A 56 4.57 20.34 9.97
CA LYS A 56 5.05 20.35 11.36
C LYS A 56 4.14 19.47 12.23
N ASN A 57 4.74 18.49 12.95
CA ASN A 57 4.11 17.62 13.96
C ASN A 57 3.19 16.49 13.50
N SER A 58 3.27 15.99 12.27
CA SER A 58 2.45 14.84 11.88
C SER A 58 3.10 13.50 12.22
N LYS A 59 2.43 12.67 13.01
CA LYS A 59 2.71 11.22 13.16
C LYS A 59 2.09 10.46 12.00
N THR A 60 2.46 10.81 10.76
CA THR A 60 1.70 10.38 9.58
C THR A 60 2.36 9.23 8.82
N CYS A 61 1.53 8.35 8.29
CA CYS A 61 1.95 7.26 7.40
C CYS A 61 2.67 7.80 6.15
N CYS A 62 3.73 7.11 5.72
CA CYS A 62 4.55 7.47 4.55
C CYS A 62 5.39 8.75 4.73
N ALA A 63 5.59 9.17 5.96
CA ALA A 63 6.60 10.14 6.35
C ALA A 63 8.00 9.49 6.31
N GLY A 64 9.07 10.28 6.40
CA GLY A 64 10.45 9.77 6.32
C GLY A 64 10.77 8.64 7.29
N ALA A 65 10.17 8.66 8.51
CA ALA A 65 10.30 7.57 9.47
C ALA A 65 9.70 6.25 8.93
N ASP A 66 8.53 6.30 8.31
CA ASP A 66 7.87 5.13 7.74
C ASP A 66 8.63 4.58 6.52
N ILE A 67 9.20 5.45 5.68
CA ILE A 67 10.08 5.06 4.58
C ILE A 67 11.32 4.34 5.12
N LEU A 68 11.91 4.85 6.21
CA LEU A 68 13.06 4.21 6.87
C LEU A 68 12.67 2.86 7.48
N ASP A 69 11.50 2.75 8.07
CA ASP A 69 10.99 1.49 8.61
C ASP A 69 10.77 0.47 7.49
N ALA A 70 10.12 0.84 6.40
CA ALA A 70 9.96 -0.02 5.23
C ALA A 70 11.32 -0.51 4.69
N LYS A 71 12.30 0.40 4.57
CA LYS A 71 13.65 0.07 4.13
C LYS A 71 14.35 -0.91 5.07
N LYS A 72 14.23 -0.71 6.40
CA LYS A 72 14.80 -1.63 7.40
C LYS A 72 14.19 -3.02 7.28
N ILE A 73 12.86 -3.11 7.14
CA ILE A 73 12.17 -4.39 6.96
C ILE A 73 12.61 -5.07 5.68
N ALA A 74 12.63 -4.35 4.55
CA ALA A 74 13.09 -4.89 3.28
C ALA A 74 14.52 -5.46 3.37
N ASN A 75 15.41 -4.76 4.07
CA ASN A 75 16.77 -5.26 4.35
C ASN A 75 16.75 -6.53 5.22
N THR A 76 15.89 -6.58 6.26
CA THR A 76 15.77 -7.73 7.15
C THR A 76 15.34 -8.98 6.40
N ILE A 77 14.36 -8.87 5.49
CA ILE A 77 13.89 -9.98 4.68
C ILE A 77 14.65 -10.15 3.35
N THR A 78 15.68 -9.35 3.14
CA THR A 78 16.59 -9.41 1.98
C THR A 78 15.84 -9.30 0.65
N ILE A 79 15.10 -8.20 0.46
CA ILE A 79 14.46 -7.83 -0.81
C ILE A 79 14.92 -6.44 -1.27
N PRO A 80 15.00 -6.18 -2.58
CA PRO A 80 15.19 -4.84 -3.11
C PRO A 80 14.05 -3.92 -2.68
N HIS A 81 14.33 -2.67 -2.36
CA HIS A 81 13.33 -1.68 -1.95
C HIS A 81 13.54 -0.36 -2.66
N TYR A 82 12.48 0.15 -3.24
CA TYR A 82 12.45 1.40 -3.99
C TYR A 82 11.47 2.39 -3.39
N VAL A 83 11.82 3.67 -3.44
CA VAL A 83 10.93 4.76 -3.01
C VAL A 83 10.57 5.58 -4.24
N LEU A 84 9.29 5.67 -4.53
CA LEU A 84 8.76 6.46 -5.63
C LEU A 84 8.24 7.80 -5.11
N ASP A 85 8.61 8.90 -5.75
CA ASP A 85 8.09 10.21 -5.43
C ASP A 85 6.69 10.40 -6.05
N TYR A 86 5.69 10.46 -5.19
CA TYR A 86 4.27 10.62 -5.53
C TYR A 86 3.67 11.89 -4.92
N GLU A 87 4.49 12.83 -4.46
CA GLU A 87 4.02 14.06 -3.78
C GLU A 87 3.04 14.85 -4.65
N GLU A 88 3.39 15.08 -5.92
CA GLU A 88 2.55 15.85 -6.83
C GLU A 88 1.26 15.11 -7.20
N ILE A 89 1.35 13.81 -7.46
CA ILE A 89 0.21 12.94 -7.79
C ILE A 89 -0.76 12.90 -6.60
N PHE A 90 -0.23 12.74 -5.39
CA PHE A 90 -1.02 12.70 -4.16
C PHE A 90 -1.68 14.04 -3.86
N ARG A 91 -0.95 15.14 -4.00
CA ARG A 91 -1.48 16.49 -3.83
C ARG A 91 -2.68 16.73 -4.74
N LYS A 92 -2.52 16.45 -6.05
CA LYS A 92 -3.54 16.70 -7.07
C LYS A 92 -4.76 15.80 -6.95
N ASN A 93 -4.56 14.51 -6.64
CA ASN A 93 -5.65 13.52 -6.67
C ASN A 93 -6.31 13.29 -5.30
N VAL A 94 -5.67 13.69 -4.20
CA VAL A 94 -6.18 13.44 -2.85
C VAL A 94 -6.36 14.73 -2.06
N ILE A 95 -5.29 15.55 -1.93
CA ILE A 95 -5.35 16.74 -1.05
C ILE A 95 -6.25 17.84 -1.64
N GLU A 96 -6.04 18.19 -2.90
CA GLU A 96 -6.84 19.24 -3.55
C GLU A 96 -8.35 18.90 -3.61
N PRO A 97 -8.75 17.69 -4.04
CA PRO A 97 -10.16 17.29 -3.97
C PRO A 97 -10.73 17.33 -2.54
N PHE A 98 -9.97 16.88 -1.55
CA PHE A 98 -10.36 16.92 -0.14
C PHE A 98 -10.66 18.35 0.31
N ILE A 99 -9.78 19.31 0.01
CA ILE A 99 -9.98 20.73 0.35
C ILE A 99 -11.23 21.30 -0.34
N ASN A 100 -11.38 21.03 -1.64
CA ASN A 100 -12.50 21.54 -2.43
C ASN A 100 -13.85 21.05 -1.91
N GLU A 101 -13.94 19.74 -1.57
CA GLU A 101 -15.18 19.17 -1.04
C GLU A 101 -15.55 19.77 0.32
N TYR A 102 -14.58 20.00 1.21
CA TYR A 102 -14.84 20.71 2.46
C TYR A 102 -15.30 22.14 2.25
N GLN A 103 -14.70 22.87 1.31
CA GLN A 103 -15.12 24.24 0.97
C GLN A 103 -16.55 24.31 0.43
N GLU A 104 -17.00 23.23 -0.23
CA GLU A 104 -18.37 23.09 -0.74
C GLU A 104 -19.34 22.49 0.30
N GLY A 105 -18.91 22.32 1.56
CA GLY A 105 -19.75 21.82 2.66
C GLY A 105 -20.03 20.31 2.60
N ARG A 106 -19.22 19.54 1.84
CA ARG A 106 -19.30 18.07 1.80
C ARG A 106 -18.32 17.45 2.80
N THR A 107 -18.51 16.17 3.09
CA THR A 107 -17.59 15.36 3.94
C THR A 107 -16.81 14.38 3.08
N PRO A 108 -15.58 14.73 2.65
CA PRO A 108 -14.77 13.85 1.80
C PRO A 108 -14.18 12.67 2.56
N ILE A 109 -13.98 11.57 1.85
CA ILE A 109 -13.25 10.39 2.35
C ILE A 109 -11.98 10.22 1.50
N PRO A 110 -10.88 10.91 1.85
CA PRO A 110 -9.68 10.96 1.01
C PRO A 110 -9.00 9.61 0.85
N CYS A 111 -9.21 8.65 1.77
CA CYS A 111 -8.65 7.32 1.68
C CYS A 111 -9.18 6.54 0.46
N ILE A 112 -10.42 6.77 0.04
CA ILE A 112 -10.98 6.16 -1.18
C ILE A 112 -10.22 6.68 -2.40
N ASN A 113 -10.09 8.01 -2.55
CA ASN A 113 -9.35 8.62 -3.63
C ASN A 113 -7.87 8.18 -3.65
N CYS A 114 -7.24 8.06 -2.48
CA CYS A 114 -5.87 7.59 -2.35
C CYS A 114 -5.72 6.15 -2.83
N ASN A 115 -6.61 5.25 -2.39
CA ASN A 115 -6.58 3.87 -2.84
C ASN A 115 -6.87 3.77 -4.34
N GLU A 116 -7.94 4.40 -4.82
CA GLU A 116 -8.33 4.33 -6.23
C GLU A 116 -7.29 4.91 -7.16
N LYS A 117 -6.91 6.19 -6.97
CA LYS A 117 -6.14 6.96 -7.96
C LYS A 117 -4.64 6.87 -7.78
N VAL A 118 -4.15 6.65 -6.56
CA VAL A 118 -2.72 6.64 -6.26
C VAL A 118 -2.21 5.21 -6.09
N LYS A 119 -2.79 4.44 -5.15
CA LYS A 119 -2.25 3.12 -4.83
C LYS A 119 -2.62 2.05 -5.87
N PHE A 120 -3.87 2.06 -6.37
CA PHE A 120 -4.28 1.00 -7.29
C PHE A 120 -4.15 1.41 -8.76
N LEU A 121 -4.61 2.57 -9.18
CA LEU A 121 -4.49 2.95 -10.59
C LEU A 121 -3.03 3.12 -11.00
N ASP A 122 -2.32 4.05 -10.38
CA ASP A 122 -0.95 4.39 -10.77
C ASP A 122 0.06 3.30 -10.43
N LEU A 123 -0.02 2.69 -9.23
CA LEU A 123 0.94 1.66 -8.84
C LEU A 123 0.73 0.34 -9.58
N ILE A 124 -0.52 -0.01 -9.96
CA ILE A 124 -0.79 -1.14 -10.86
C ILE A 124 -0.17 -0.89 -12.23
N GLU A 125 -0.41 0.31 -12.80
CA GLU A 125 0.14 0.67 -14.11
C GLU A 125 1.67 0.64 -14.09
N PHE A 126 2.28 1.24 -13.08
CA PHE A 126 3.72 1.19 -12.86
C PHE A 126 4.22 -0.26 -12.74
N SER A 127 3.58 -1.09 -11.91
CA SER A 127 3.98 -2.49 -11.72
C SER A 127 3.88 -3.30 -13.01
N LYS A 128 2.83 -3.11 -13.79
CA LYS A 128 2.69 -3.73 -15.11
C LYS A 128 3.78 -3.26 -16.08
N LYS A 129 4.11 -1.97 -16.07
CA LYS A 129 5.14 -1.39 -16.94
C LYS A 129 6.53 -1.95 -16.67
N ILE A 130 6.86 -2.23 -15.42
CA ILE A 130 8.13 -2.88 -15.05
C ILE A 130 8.10 -4.41 -15.22
N GLY A 131 7.03 -4.97 -15.78
CA GLY A 131 6.88 -6.40 -16.03
C GLY A 131 6.62 -7.24 -14.78
N ALA A 132 6.01 -6.67 -13.73
CA ALA A 132 5.65 -7.43 -12.54
C ALA A 132 4.56 -8.46 -12.84
N SER A 133 4.57 -9.55 -12.09
CA SER A 133 3.55 -10.62 -12.17
C SER A 133 2.32 -10.30 -11.32
N SER A 134 2.49 -9.59 -10.21
CA SER A 134 1.39 -9.13 -9.34
C SER A 134 1.80 -7.95 -8.48
N LEU A 135 0.79 -7.24 -7.95
CA LEU A 135 0.91 -6.22 -6.93
C LEU A 135 0.24 -6.70 -5.65
N VAL A 136 1.00 -6.72 -4.57
CA VAL A 136 0.58 -7.16 -3.23
C VAL A 136 0.45 -5.98 -2.30
N THR A 137 -0.60 -5.97 -1.49
CA THR A 137 -0.81 -4.94 -0.46
C THR A 137 -1.18 -5.57 0.88
N GLY A 138 -0.92 -4.83 1.97
CA GLY A 138 -1.26 -5.24 3.32
C GLY A 138 -2.70 -4.90 3.73
N HIS A 139 -3.66 -4.92 2.81
CA HIS A 139 -5.07 -4.73 3.14
C HIS A 139 -5.71 -6.01 3.67
N TYR A 140 -6.59 -5.85 4.67
CA TYR A 140 -7.41 -6.94 5.20
C TYR A 140 -8.64 -7.11 4.30
N ILE A 141 -8.53 -8.03 3.35
CA ILE A 141 -9.59 -8.40 2.42
C ILE A 141 -9.28 -9.76 1.82
N LYS A 142 -10.27 -10.60 1.60
CA LYS A 142 -10.14 -11.85 0.86
C LYS A 142 -10.37 -11.61 -0.63
N LYS A 143 -9.52 -12.19 -1.46
CA LYS A 143 -9.72 -12.27 -2.92
C LYS A 143 -9.98 -13.73 -3.28
N LEU A 144 -11.16 -14.03 -3.77
CA LEU A 144 -11.56 -15.40 -4.11
C LEU A 144 -11.98 -15.46 -5.59
N ASN A 145 -11.67 -16.60 -6.21
CA ASN A 145 -12.20 -16.93 -7.52
C ASN A 145 -13.38 -17.89 -7.34
N ILE A 146 -14.57 -17.46 -7.71
CA ILE A 146 -15.78 -18.28 -7.67
C ILE A 146 -16.33 -18.37 -9.10
N ASP A 147 -16.47 -19.58 -9.57
CA ASP A 147 -16.96 -19.89 -10.93
C ASP A 147 -16.20 -19.17 -12.06
N GLY A 148 -14.89 -18.96 -11.87
CA GLY A 148 -14.01 -18.27 -12.83
C GLY A 148 -13.99 -16.75 -12.70
N GLU A 149 -14.72 -16.18 -11.78
CA GLU A 149 -14.76 -14.74 -11.52
C GLU A 149 -14.07 -14.37 -10.21
N TRP A 150 -13.13 -13.40 -10.27
CA TRP A 150 -12.53 -12.82 -9.10
C TRP A 150 -13.48 -11.85 -8.39
N GLY A 151 -13.55 -11.97 -7.07
CA GLY A 151 -14.31 -11.06 -6.20
C GLY A 151 -13.52 -10.72 -4.94
N LEU A 152 -13.91 -9.60 -4.31
CA LEU A 152 -13.42 -9.19 -3.00
C LEU A 152 -14.46 -9.56 -1.94
N TYR A 153 -13.99 -10.12 -0.83
CA TYR A 153 -14.82 -10.64 0.25
C TYR A 153 -14.30 -10.16 1.59
N VAL A 154 -15.16 -10.19 2.60
CA VAL A 154 -14.83 -9.86 3.99
C VAL A 154 -13.65 -10.72 4.47
N PRO A 155 -12.66 -10.14 5.15
CA PRO A 155 -11.49 -10.87 5.68
C PRO A 155 -11.88 -11.77 6.86
N GLU A 156 -10.93 -12.57 7.36
CA GLU A 156 -11.11 -13.36 8.58
C GLU A 156 -11.34 -12.49 9.83
N ASP A 157 -10.64 -11.35 9.91
CA ASP A 157 -10.81 -10.34 10.96
C ASP A 157 -11.83 -9.29 10.48
N GLU A 158 -13.11 -9.54 10.74
CA GLU A 158 -14.21 -8.67 10.30
C GLU A 158 -14.09 -7.24 10.89
N ASP A 159 -13.51 -7.08 12.07
CA ASP A 159 -13.26 -5.77 12.70
C ASP A 159 -12.22 -4.95 11.92
N ARG A 160 -11.50 -5.59 11.01
CA ARG A 160 -10.48 -4.99 10.15
C ARG A 160 -10.87 -4.94 8.68
N ASP A 161 -12.12 -5.20 8.37
CA ASP A 161 -12.59 -5.17 6.98
C ASP A 161 -12.29 -3.83 6.29
N GLN A 162 -11.52 -3.90 5.22
CA GLN A 162 -11.15 -2.77 4.40
C GLN A 162 -11.80 -2.79 3.01
N SER A 163 -12.76 -3.67 2.78
CA SER A 163 -13.46 -3.82 1.50
C SER A 163 -14.13 -2.51 1.06
N TYR A 164 -14.65 -1.73 2.02
CA TYR A 164 -15.25 -0.42 1.75
C TYR A 164 -14.29 0.56 1.05
N PHE A 165 -13.00 0.51 1.37
CA PHE A 165 -12.01 1.39 0.76
C PHE A 165 -11.52 0.92 -0.61
N LEU A 166 -11.94 -0.27 -1.05
CA LEU A 166 -11.47 -0.93 -2.27
C LEU A 166 -12.61 -1.20 -3.28
N PHE A 167 -13.81 -0.72 -3.03
CA PHE A 167 -14.98 -0.98 -3.89
C PHE A 167 -14.81 -0.43 -5.31
N SER A 168 -13.98 0.61 -5.49
CA SER A 168 -13.73 1.26 -6.78
C SER A 168 -12.67 0.55 -7.64
N ILE A 169 -12.04 -0.52 -7.14
CA ILE A 169 -11.06 -1.29 -7.92
C ILE A 169 -11.76 -1.91 -9.13
N ASN A 170 -11.16 -1.72 -10.30
CA ASN A 170 -11.69 -2.31 -11.51
C ASN A 170 -11.57 -3.84 -11.48
N LYS A 171 -12.66 -4.55 -11.74
CA LYS A 171 -12.71 -6.02 -11.75
C LYS A 171 -11.60 -6.66 -12.60
N LYS A 172 -11.24 -6.05 -13.73
CA LYS A 172 -10.15 -6.52 -14.62
C LYS A 172 -8.76 -6.50 -13.99
N ASP A 173 -8.56 -5.69 -12.93
CA ASP A 173 -7.28 -5.56 -12.25
C ASP A 173 -7.16 -6.49 -11.04
N LEU A 174 -8.27 -7.13 -10.61
CA LEU A 174 -8.27 -8.06 -9.47
C LEU A 174 -7.34 -9.26 -9.69
N ASP A 175 -7.20 -9.73 -10.93
CA ASP A 175 -6.30 -10.84 -11.26
C ASP A 175 -4.84 -10.49 -10.91
N PHE A 176 -4.46 -9.23 -11.09
CA PHE A 176 -3.11 -8.72 -10.84
C PHE A 176 -2.84 -8.36 -9.36
N LEU A 177 -3.87 -8.34 -8.50
CA LEU A 177 -3.77 -7.92 -7.10
C LEU A 177 -3.77 -9.12 -6.17
N ASP A 178 -2.98 -9.05 -5.08
CA ASP A 178 -3.00 -10.03 -4.00
C ASP A 178 -3.06 -9.36 -2.62
N PHE A 179 -3.81 -10.00 -1.71
CA PHE A 179 -4.09 -9.53 -0.36
C PHE A 179 -3.81 -10.63 0.68
N PRO A 180 -2.53 -10.90 0.99
CA PRO A 180 -2.15 -12.06 1.81
C PRO A 180 -2.63 -11.99 3.25
N LEU A 181 -3.11 -10.84 3.73
CA LEU A 181 -3.58 -10.67 5.10
C LEU A 181 -5.05 -11.03 5.30
N GLY A 182 -5.80 -11.26 4.23
CA GLY A 182 -7.24 -11.55 4.31
C GLY A 182 -7.60 -12.77 5.17
N GLU A 183 -6.68 -13.73 5.31
CA GLU A 183 -6.88 -14.98 6.07
C GLU A 183 -6.34 -14.90 7.51
N TYR A 184 -5.90 -13.72 7.97
CA TYR A 184 -5.27 -13.54 9.27
C TYR A 184 -5.98 -12.49 10.11
N SER A 185 -6.06 -12.73 11.41
CA SER A 185 -6.43 -11.70 12.39
C SER A 185 -5.26 -10.74 12.62
N LYS A 186 -5.56 -9.52 13.06
CA LYS A 186 -4.54 -8.53 13.44
C LYS A 186 -3.58 -9.05 14.51
N LYS A 187 -4.11 -9.88 15.44
CA LYS A 187 -3.31 -10.50 16.50
C LYS A 187 -2.27 -11.47 15.94
N GLU A 188 -2.64 -12.25 14.94
CA GLU A 188 -1.71 -13.18 14.27
C GLU A 188 -0.65 -12.41 13.47
N ILE A 189 -1.05 -11.34 12.75
CA ILE A 189 -0.11 -10.50 12.04
C ILE A 189 0.93 -9.87 12.96
N ARG A 190 0.52 -9.35 14.14
CA ARG A 190 1.47 -8.82 15.13
C ARG A 190 2.35 -9.92 15.72
N LYS A 191 1.82 -11.12 15.91
CA LYS A 191 2.62 -12.28 16.34
C LYS A 191 3.68 -12.64 15.30
N ILE A 192 3.30 -12.74 14.03
CA ILE A 192 4.25 -13.01 12.92
C ILE A 192 5.35 -11.94 12.89
N ALA A 193 4.97 -10.65 12.98
CA ALA A 193 5.94 -9.55 13.01
C ALA A 193 6.93 -9.67 14.19
N LYS A 194 6.44 -10.07 15.37
CA LYS A 194 7.26 -10.31 16.56
C LYS A 194 8.18 -11.51 16.39
N ASP A 195 7.66 -12.64 15.89
CA ASP A 195 8.42 -13.86 15.68
C ASP A 195 9.54 -13.65 14.63
N MET A 196 9.32 -12.75 13.67
CA MET A 196 10.33 -12.32 12.70
C MET A 196 11.24 -11.21 13.22
N SER A 197 11.12 -10.82 14.49
CA SER A 197 11.91 -9.75 15.12
C SER A 197 11.78 -8.39 14.41
N PHE A 198 10.64 -8.09 13.85
CA PHE A 198 10.38 -6.77 13.25
C PHE A 198 10.26 -5.72 14.35
N HIS A 199 11.10 -4.68 14.28
CA HIS A 199 11.14 -3.61 15.28
C HIS A 199 9.84 -2.82 15.43
N LEU A 200 8.94 -2.94 14.43
CA LEU A 200 7.65 -2.24 14.37
C LEU A 200 6.45 -3.11 14.82
N HIS A 201 6.67 -4.31 15.40
CA HIS A 201 5.60 -5.24 15.76
C HIS A 201 4.53 -4.62 16.69
N ASP A 202 4.90 -3.65 17.54
CA ASP A 202 4.00 -2.93 18.45
C ASP A 202 3.59 -1.54 17.91
N LYS A 203 3.98 -1.19 16.67
CA LYS A 203 3.62 0.10 16.06
C LYS A 203 2.10 0.24 15.99
N VAL A 204 1.61 1.40 16.45
CA VAL A 204 0.18 1.72 16.42
C VAL A 204 -0.26 1.95 14.97
N ASP A 205 -1.45 1.45 14.63
CA ASP A 205 -2.04 1.69 13.31
C ASP A 205 -2.42 3.17 13.17
N SER A 206 -2.26 3.72 11.98
CA SER A 206 -2.76 5.07 11.68
C SER A 206 -4.27 5.07 11.69
N GLN A 207 -4.87 5.92 12.54
CA GLN A 207 -6.33 6.04 12.71
C GLN A 207 -6.89 7.25 11.97
N ASP A 208 -6.04 8.24 11.66
CA ASP A 208 -6.46 9.54 11.14
C ASP A 208 -6.10 9.74 9.67
N ILE A 209 -6.63 10.83 9.09
CA ILE A 209 -6.28 11.26 7.74
C ILE A 209 -4.79 11.61 7.71
N CYS A 210 -4.00 10.87 6.97
CA CYS A 210 -2.53 10.86 7.03
C CYS A 210 -1.85 12.21 6.74
N PHE A 211 -2.49 13.17 6.12
CA PHE A 211 -1.94 14.49 5.80
C PHE A 211 -2.57 15.64 6.60
N VAL A 212 -3.49 15.35 7.52
CA VAL A 212 -4.06 16.33 8.45
C VAL A 212 -3.31 16.21 9.78
N PRO A 213 -2.60 17.27 10.23
CA PRO A 213 -1.92 17.23 11.52
C PRO A 213 -2.93 17.27 12.67
N ASN A 214 -2.71 16.46 13.71
CA ASN A 214 -3.43 16.50 14.98
C ASN A 214 -2.98 17.68 15.84
#